data_49176f9e496aa4967fdb2e7426d7e987
#
_entry.id   49176f9e496aa4967fdb2e7426d7e987
#
_cell.length_a   1.000
_cell.length_b   1.000
_cell.length_c   1.000
_cell.angle_alpha   90.00
_cell.angle_beta   90.00
_cell.angle_gamma   90.00
#
_symmetry.space_group_name_H-M   'P 1'
#
loop_
_entity.id
_entity.type
_entity.pdbx_description
1 polymer ?
#
loop_
_entity_poly.entity_id
_entity_poly.type
_entity_poly.pdbx_seq_one_letter_code
_entity_poly.pdbx_strand_id
1 'polypeptide(L)'
;VDGAAAEVRALAGARTRAVWVQGDETDERMSDELALMGYDTDDGRGERKILPELGSYRKPVFTAAGDRIVFSRRPTRPEGPEVLVVNWDGTGLRSVTKGYGLFVWQDPADNREWVYVGSDSTPEAWLDFANVTRVLLDDPSTRELVWNKTRVSSDTFHVSADGRQVMANFPWPHAGIATLPNGKFRRLGRGCWTSLTRVRGPLGWIFDGPHRNLTMIDIGTDTRWTVNITSVPAPGFRDAEVYHPRWTNHPRFMTMTGPYNLGGRNQVRTGGRQVEVWLGRFREDYSTVDAWAQVSRNAFADAYPDIWIDRGQSPHGTTPPGRIGPPPAPAAAAAGKGGATTRFTVEARLVRSGTIPTPRSIAPYLHALVVSLYDVVKVVDGDYKPSQVLVARWAIRDRRVLADARQTPGSTYRLTLERFDAHPELEGERLILLAGAPDLPLLLPVQ
;
A
#
# COMPACT_ATOMS: atom_id res chain seq x y z
N VAL A 1 21.00 -18.55 16.54
CA VAL A 1 19.98 -17.47 16.40
C VAL A 1 20.01 -17.09 14.94
N ASP A 2 18.87 -17.20 14.27
CA ASP A 2 18.70 -16.78 12.89
C ASP A 2 19.07 -15.29 12.78
N GLY A 3 19.94 -14.93 11.84
CA GLY A 3 20.38 -13.54 11.66
C GLY A 3 19.22 -12.56 11.44
N ALA A 4 18.15 -13.01 10.78
CA ALA A 4 16.93 -12.23 10.58
C ALA A 4 16.22 -11.91 11.91
N ALA A 5 16.13 -12.88 12.83
CA ALA A 5 15.55 -12.67 14.15
C ALA A 5 16.28 -11.60 14.95
N ALA A 6 17.62 -11.64 14.91
CA ALA A 6 18.43 -10.63 15.59
C ALA A 6 18.22 -9.22 15.02
N GLU A 7 18.17 -9.07 13.70
CA GLU A 7 17.95 -7.76 13.03
C GLU A 7 16.56 -7.20 13.33
N VAL A 8 15.50 -8.02 13.18
CA VAL A 8 14.12 -7.60 13.44
C VAL A 8 13.94 -7.24 14.92
N ARG A 9 14.47 -8.05 15.84
CA ARG A 9 14.40 -7.79 17.27
C ARG A 9 15.19 -6.54 17.66
N ALA A 10 16.37 -6.34 17.10
CA ALA A 10 17.17 -5.14 17.34
C ALA A 10 16.44 -3.87 16.87
N LEU A 11 15.78 -3.92 15.71
CA LEU A 11 15.02 -2.80 15.18
C LEU A 11 13.79 -2.49 16.02
N ALA A 12 13.00 -3.51 16.38
CA ALA A 12 11.77 -3.34 17.16
C ALA A 12 12.02 -3.10 18.65
N GLY A 13 13.15 -3.57 19.17
CA GLY A 13 13.47 -3.57 20.61
C GLY A 13 12.62 -4.51 21.45
N ALA A 14 11.85 -5.40 20.81
CA ALA A 14 10.86 -6.24 21.44
C ALA A 14 10.62 -7.53 20.66
N ARG A 15 10.01 -8.54 21.31
CA ARG A 15 9.48 -9.71 20.61
C ARG A 15 8.58 -9.27 19.47
N THR A 16 8.81 -9.85 18.31
CA THR A 16 8.08 -9.51 17.09
C THR A 16 7.61 -10.77 16.39
N ARG A 17 6.34 -10.79 16.00
CA ARG A 17 5.72 -11.82 15.18
C ARG A 17 5.31 -11.24 13.85
N ALA A 18 5.52 -12.01 12.79
CA ALA A 18 5.03 -11.67 11.46
C ALA A 18 4.17 -12.81 10.90
N VAL A 19 3.15 -12.46 10.14
CA VAL A 19 2.31 -13.39 9.38
C VAL A 19 2.14 -12.86 7.97
N TRP A 20 2.17 -13.75 6.97
CA TRP A 20 1.99 -13.38 5.57
C TRP A 20 1.46 -14.57 4.76
N VAL A 21 1.12 -14.29 3.52
CA VAL A 21 0.74 -15.31 2.54
C VAL A 21 1.88 -15.50 1.56
N GLN A 22 2.22 -16.75 1.24
CA GLN A 22 3.35 -17.10 0.40
C GLN A 22 2.93 -18.02 -0.74
N GLY A 23 3.48 -17.81 -1.93
CA GLY A 23 3.24 -18.65 -3.11
C GLY A 23 4.36 -18.52 -4.14
N ASP A 24 4.29 -19.28 -5.22
CA ASP A 24 5.29 -19.21 -6.30
C ASP A 24 5.24 -17.90 -7.07
N GLU A 25 4.03 -17.49 -7.40
CA GLU A 25 3.72 -16.15 -7.90
C GLU A 25 2.39 -15.77 -7.27
N THR A 26 2.39 -14.78 -6.38
CA THR A 26 1.17 -14.41 -5.67
C THR A 26 0.24 -13.61 -6.58
N ASP A 27 -0.41 -14.29 -7.52
CA ASP A 27 -1.67 -13.78 -8.08
C ASP A 27 -2.77 -14.04 -7.06
N GLU A 28 -3.01 -13.08 -6.20
CA GLU A 28 -4.01 -13.11 -5.14
C GLU A 28 -5.43 -13.44 -5.60
N ARG A 29 -5.69 -13.43 -6.90
CA ARG A 29 -7.02 -13.69 -7.44
C ARG A 29 -7.26 -15.15 -7.79
N MET A 30 -6.21 -15.92 -8.03
CA MET A 30 -6.32 -17.16 -8.76
C MET A 30 -5.71 -18.37 -8.07
N SER A 31 -4.86 -18.22 -7.05
CA SER A 31 -4.18 -19.34 -6.44
C SER A 31 -4.89 -19.89 -5.20
N ASP A 32 -5.16 -21.19 -5.22
CA ASP A 32 -5.62 -21.96 -4.06
C ASP A 32 -4.44 -22.70 -3.38
N GLU A 33 -3.21 -22.45 -3.83
CA GLU A 33 -1.98 -23.10 -3.38
C GLU A 33 -1.06 -22.16 -2.60
N LEU A 34 -1.62 -21.31 -1.74
CA LEU A 34 -0.86 -20.40 -0.92
C LEU A 34 -0.63 -20.97 0.47
N ALA A 35 0.53 -20.72 1.04
CA ALA A 35 0.84 -21.02 2.43
C ALA A 35 0.51 -19.83 3.33
N LEU A 36 -0.03 -20.09 4.52
CA LEU A 36 -0.10 -19.12 5.61
C LEU A 36 1.19 -19.27 6.43
N MET A 37 2.09 -18.28 6.33
CA MET A 37 3.41 -18.30 6.92
C MET A 37 3.47 -17.47 8.20
N GLY A 38 4.35 -17.83 9.09
CA GLY A 38 4.60 -17.10 10.32
C GLY A 38 6.06 -17.10 10.72
N TYR A 39 6.46 -16.07 11.47
CA TYR A 39 7.80 -15.88 12.01
C TYR A 39 7.74 -15.22 13.39
N ASP A 40 8.58 -15.66 14.32
CA ASP A 40 8.66 -15.11 15.68
C ASP A 40 10.13 -14.95 16.07
N THR A 41 10.53 -13.77 16.49
CA THR A 41 11.92 -13.47 16.86
C THR A 41 12.43 -14.25 18.07
N ASP A 42 11.52 -14.79 18.89
CA ASP A 42 11.87 -15.36 20.20
C ASP A 42 11.71 -16.88 20.28
N ASP A 43 11.08 -17.51 19.28
CA ASP A 43 10.83 -18.97 19.34
C ASP A 43 11.93 -19.84 18.70
N GLY A 44 12.87 -19.21 17.98
CA GLY A 44 14.00 -19.90 17.35
C GLY A 44 13.64 -20.86 16.20
N ARG A 45 12.37 -20.85 15.73
CA ARG A 45 11.86 -21.79 14.73
C ARG A 45 12.01 -21.29 13.29
N GLY A 46 12.36 -20.00 13.10
CA GLY A 46 12.44 -19.38 11.80
C GLY A 46 11.08 -19.25 11.10
N GLU A 47 11.13 -19.08 9.79
CA GLU A 47 9.93 -19.05 8.95
C GLU A 47 9.25 -20.42 8.93
N ARG A 48 7.94 -20.44 9.14
CA ARG A 48 7.18 -21.69 9.16
C ARG A 48 5.75 -21.52 8.67
N LYS A 49 5.20 -22.59 8.17
CA LYS A 49 3.74 -22.65 7.94
C LYS A 49 2.99 -22.63 9.26
N ILE A 50 2.00 -21.77 9.38
CA ILE A 50 1.03 -21.76 10.49
C ILE A 50 0.03 -22.91 10.33
N LEU A 51 -0.42 -23.12 9.09
CA LEU A 51 -1.28 -24.25 8.72
C LEU A 51 -0.49 -25.18 7.79
N PRO A 52 -0.59 -26.51 7.98
CA PRO A 52 0.13 -27.46 7.12
C PRO A 52 -0.37 -27.47 5.68
N GLU A 53 -1.67 -27.24 5.46
CA GLU A 53 -2.31 -27.26 4.15
C GLU A 53 -2.06 -25.96 3.38
N LEU A 54 -2.02 -26.06 2.06
CA LEU A 54 -2.11 -24.93 1.17
C LEU A 54 -3.57 -24.55 0.98
N GLY A 55 -3.84 -23.28 0.68
CA GLY A 55 -5.19 -22.80 0.46
C GLY A 55 -5.24 -21.42 -0.18
N SER A 56 -6.43 -20.96 -0.49
CA SER A 56 -6.65 -19.60 -1.02
C SER A 56 -6.64 -18.54 0.08
N TYR A 57 -5.60 -18.55 0.90
CA TYR A 57 -5.47 -17.66 2.05
C TYR A 57 -5.30 -16.20 1.64
N ARG A 58 -5.91 -15.29 2.41
CA ARG A 58 -5.93 -13.86 2.09
C ARG A 58 -5.82 -13.03 3.37
N LYS A 59 -4.99 -12.00 3.29
CA LYS A 59 -4.93 -10.87 4.21
C LYS A 59 -4.99 -11.25 5.69
N PRO A 60 -4.00 -12.00 6.19
CA PRO A 60 -3.92 -12.34 7.59
C PRO A 60 -3.73 -11.08 8.45
N VAL A 61 -4.31 -11.09 9.65
CA VAL A 61 -4.23 -10.01 10.63
C VAL A 61 -4.11 -10.61 12.02
N PHE A 62 -3.18 -10.11 12.82
CA PHE A 62 -3.08 -10.48 14.23
C PHE A 62 -4.22 -9.92 15.08
N THR A 63 -4.63 -10.66 16.07
CA THR A 63 -5.35 -10.14 17.24
C THR A 63 -4.47 -9.21 18.07
N ALA A 64 -5.06 -8.45 18.97
CA ALA A 64 -4.33 -7.45 19.75
C ALA A 64 -3.20 -8.04 20.61
N ALA A 65 -3.41 -9.24 21.14
CA ALA A 65 -2.40 -9.99 21.90
C ALA A 65 -1.34 -10.67 21.02
N GLY A 66 -1.54 -10.75 19.70
CA GLY A 66 -0.64 -11.44 18.78
C GLY A 66 -0.67 -12.97 18.91
N ASP A 67 -1.64 -13.52 19.59
CA ASP A 67 -1.80 -14.93 19.91
C ASP A 67 -2.69 -15.70 18.93
N ARG A 68 -3.47 -14.98 18.12
CA ARG A 68 -4.34 -15.52 17.07
C ARG A 68 -4.17 -14.76 15.77
N ILE A 69 -4.48 -15.43 14.66
CA ILE A 69 -4.47 -14.89 13.31
C ILE A 69 -5.87 -15.02 12.73
N VAL A 70 -6.42 -13.90 12.27
CA VAL A 70 -7.66 -13.84 11.51
C VAL A 70 -7.31 -13.66 10.05
N PHE A 71 -7.88 -14.45 9.15
CA PHE A 71 -7.62 -14.39 7.72
C PHE A 71 -8.86 -14.77 6.92
N SER A 72 -8.86 -14.45 5.63
CA SER A 72 -9.90 -14.89 4.72
C SER A 72 -9.44 -16.10 3.91
N ARG A 73 -10.38 -16.99 3.62
CA ARG A 73 -10.22 -18.06 2.66
C ARG A 73 -11.33 -17.97 1.62
N ARG A 74 -10.99 -18.11 0.37
CA ARG A 74 -11.98 -18.23 -0.70
C ARG A 74 -12.02 -19.69 -1.15
N PRO A 75 -13.02 -20.47 -0.72
CA PRO A 75 -13.20 -21.81 -1.25
C PRO A 75 -13.43 -21.76 -2.76
N THR A 76 -12.96 -22.77 -3.47
CA THR A 76 -13.27 -22.95 -4.88
C THR A 76 -14.76 -23.24 -5.04
N ARG A 77 -15.54 -22.18 -5.33
CA ARG A 77 -16.97 -22.17 -5.76
C ARG A 77 -17.88 -23.27 -5.20
N PRO A 78 -19.12 -22.97 -4.87
CA PRO A 78 -19.87 -21.70 -5.01
C PRO A 78 -19.96 -20.86 -3.71
N GLU A 79 -19.28 -21.26 -2.65
CA GLU A 79 -19.56 -20.85 -1.27
C GLU A 79 -19.11 -19.44 -0.87
N GLY A 80 -18.45 -18.68 -1.76
CA GLY A 80 -17.93 -17.34 -1.44
C GLY A 80 -16.83 -17.32 -0.37
N PRO A 81 -16.27 -16.15 -0.05
CA PRO A 81 -15.22 -16.04 0.96
C PRO A 81 -15.76 -16.28 2.38
N GLU A 82 -14.90 -16.79 3.25
CA GLU A 82 -15.15 -16.94 4.66
C GLU A 82 -13.99 -16.40 5.49
N VAL A 83 -14.29 -15.92 6.68
CA VAL A 83 -13.32 -15.46 7.68
C VAL A 83 -13.04 -16.60 8.64
N LEU A 84 -11.77 -16.90 8.85
CA LEU A 84 -11.28 -17.91 9.77
C LEU A 84 -10.40 -17.28 10.84
N VAL A 85 -10.27 -17.98 11.95
CA VAL A 85 -9.29 -17.68 13.00
C VAL A 85 -8.55 -18.94 13.36
N VAL A 86 -7.25 -18.79 13.64
CA VAL A 86 -6.35 -19.86 14.10
C VAL A 86 -5.44 -19.32 15.20
N ASN A 87 -5.05 -20.15 16.15
CA ASN A 87 -4.05 -19.80 17.13
C ASN A 87 -2.66 -19.67 16.47
N TRP A 88 -1.76 -18.90 17.06
CA TRP A 88 -0.39 -18.71 16.57
C TRP A 88 0.38 -20.01 16.38
N ASP A 89 0.07 -21.03 17.16
CA ASP A 89 0.69 -22.37 17.07
C ASP A 89 0.06 -23.27 15.98
N GLY A 90 -0.95 -22.78 15.26
CA GLY A 90 -1.66 -23.52 14.22
C GLY A 90 -2.84 -24.35 14.73
N THR A 91 -3.09 -24.36 16.02
CA THR A 91 -4.24 -25.07 16.62
C THR A 91 -5.51 -24.22 16.60
N GLY A 92 -6.66 -24.83 16.88
CA GLY A 92 -7.91 -24.11 17.07
C GLY A 92 -8.48 -23.43 15.83
N LEU A 93 -8.11 -23.91 14.63
CA LEU A 93 -8.68 -23.40 13.37
C LEU A 93 -10.19 -23.54 13.36
N ARG A 94 -10.90 -22.42 13.17
CA ARG A 94 -12.35 -22.39 13.04
C ARG A 94 -12.84 -21.31 12.11
N SER A 95 -13.99 -21.52 11.51
CA SER A 95 -14.73 -20.47 10.79
C SER A 95 -15.36 -19.49 11.79
N VAL A 96 -15.30 -18.20 11.44
CA VAL A 96 -15.94 -17.11 12.20
C VAL A 96 -17.25 -16.73 11.51
N THR A 97 -17.21 -16.40 10.24
CA THR A 97 -18.39 -15.98 9.47
C THR A 97 -18.13 -15.99 7.97
N LYS A 98 -19.19 -15.98 7.18
CA LYS A 98 -19.11 -15.73 5.72
C LYS A 98 -18.76 -14.25 5.46
N GLY A 99 -18.02 -13.99 4.38
CA GLY A 99 -17.56 -12.69 3.96
C GLY A 99 -16.04 -12.56 3.94
N TYR A 100 -15.51 -11.37 3.73
CA TYR A 100 -14.09 -11.08 3.62
C TYR A 100 -13.59 -10.29 4.83
N GLY A 101 -12.60 -10.82 5.56
CA GLY A 101 -11.99 -10.16 6.71
C GLY A 101 -11.18 -8.93 6.29
N LEU A 102 -11.56 -7.77 6.82
CA LEU A 102 -10.94 -6.51 6.50
C LEU A 102 -9.96 -6.05 7.57
N PHE A 103 -10.32 -6.20 8.84
CA PHE A 103 -9.54 -5.71 9.97
C PHE A 103 -9.94 -6.40 11.28
N VAL A 104 -9.03 -6.42 12.25
CA VAL A 104 -9.29 -6.84 13.63
C VAL A 104 -9.08 -5.65 14.56
N TRP A 105 -10.04 -5.41 15.43
CA TRP A 105 -10.02 -4.32 16.39
C TRP A 105 -10.43 -4.82 17.78
N GLN A 106 -9.66 -4.43 18.79
CA GLN A 106 -9.99 -4.68 20.18
C GLN A 106 -10.70 -3.46 20.75
N ASP A 107 -11.88 -3.67 21.33
CA ASP A 107 -12.62 -2.62 22.00
C ASP A 107 -11.90 -2.23 23.29
N PRO A 108 -11.48 -0.99 23.47
CA PRO A 108 -10.79 -0.56 24.68
C PRO A 108 -11.69 -0.53 25.92
N ALA A 109 -13.00 -0.61 25.75
CA ALA A 109 -13.94 -0.57 26.87
C ALA A 109 -14.06 -1.92 27.60
N ASP A 110 -13.97 -3.03 26.86
CA ASP A 110 -14.18 -4.37 27.41
C ASP A 110 -13.16 -5.41 26.95
N ASN A 111 -12.15 -4.98 26.18
CA ASN A 111 -11.09 -5.79 25.58
C ASN A 111 -11.59 -6.91 24.65
N ARG A 112 -12.83 -6.92 24.23
CA ARG A 112 -13.34 -7.89 23.25
C ARG A 112 -12.81 -7.58 21.86
N GLU A 113 -12.57 -8.62 21.08
CA GLU A 113 -12.03 -8.51 19.73
C GLU A 113 -13.13 -8.63 18.68
N TRP A 114 -13.14 -7.71 17.76
CA TRP A 114 -14.09 -7.61 16.66
C TRP A 114 -13.37 -7.76 15.33
N VAL A 115 -13.99 -8.50 14.42
CA VAL A 115 -13.55 -8.60 13.02
C VAL A 115 -14.48 -7.76 12.17
N TYR A 116 -13.92 -6.85 11.38
CA TYR A 116 -14.68 -6.13 10.35
C TYR A 116 -14.71 -6.98 9.09
N VAL A 117 -15.91 -7.20 8.56
CA VAL A 117 -16.17 -8.17 7.48
C VAL A 117 -16.92 -7.47 6.36
N GLY A 118 -16.34 -7.53 5.16
CA GLY A 118 -16.97 -7.05 3.92
C GLY A 118 -17.88 -8.12 3.32
N SER A 119 -19.05 -7.72 2.85
CA SER A 119 -20.03 -8.58 2.17
C SER A 119 -20.69 -7.89 0.98
N ASP A 120 -21.48 -8.67 0.22
CA ASP A 120 -22.24 -8.19 -0.94
C ASP A 120 -21.37 -7.58 -2.03
N SER A 121 -20.30 -8.29 -2.40
CA SER A 121 -19.52 -8.04 -3.59
C SER A 121 -20.25 -8.51 -4.84
N THR A 122 -19.91 -7.94 -6.01
CA THR A 122 -20.38 -8.44 -7.30
C THR A 122 -19.32 -9.32 -7.97
N PRO A 123 -19.67 -10.18 -8.93
CA PRO A 123 -18.70 -10.97 -9.67
C PRO A 123 -17.60 -10.13 -10.34
N GLU A 124 -17.96 -8.94 -10.83
CA GLU A 124 -17.07 -8.01 -11.53
C GLU A 124 -16.17 -7.23 -10.54
N ALA A 125 -16.67 -7.00 -9.31
CA ALA A 125 -16.00 -6.25 -8.25
C ALA A 125 -15.99 -7.05 -6.93
N TRP A 126 -15.52 -8.28 -7.00
CA TRP A 126 -15.56 -9.23 -5.88
C TRP A 126 -14.70 -8.81 -4.66
N LEU A 127 -13.81 -7.85 -4.83
CA LEU A 127 -13.01 -7.23 -3.77
C LEU A 127 -13.56 -5.87 -3.30
N ASP A 128 -14.75 -5.47 -3.78
CA ASP A 128 -15.45 -4.28 -3.32
C ASP A 128 -16.79 -4.68 -2.70
N PHE A 129 -16.99 -4.28 -1.46
CA PHE A 129 -18.11 -4.71 -0.61
C PHE A 129 -19.13 -3.60 -0.44
N ALA A 130 -20.42 -3.92 -0.58
CA ALA A 130 -21.50 -2.96 -0.35
C ALA A 130 -21.75 -2.75 1.16
N ASN A 131 -21.48 -3.76 1.97
CA ASN A 131 -21.69 -3.71 3.41
C ASN A 131 -20.39 -4.05 4.16
N VAL A 132 -20.16 -3.37 5.28
CA VAL A 132 -19.17 -3.78 6.28
C VAL A 132 -19.88 -3.99 7.60
N THR A 133 -19.74 -5.18 8.16
CA THR A 133 -20.29 -5.59 9.44
C THR A 133 -19.14 -5.90 10.40
N ARG A 134 -19.20 -5.48 11.64
CA ARG A 134 -18.29 -6.01 12.66
C ARG A 134 -18.94 -7.21 13.35
N VAL A 135 -18.14 -8.24 13.58
CA VAL A 135 -18.56 -9.52 14.18
C VAL A 135 -17.65 -9.79 15.37
N LEU A 136 -18.24 -10.12 16.52
CA LEU A 136 -17.45 -10.46 17.70
C LEU A 136 -16.70 -11.77 17.48
N LEU A 137 -15.38 -11.77 17.66
CA LEU A 137 -14.51 -12.89 17.25
C LEU A 137 -14.89 -14.19 17.98
N ASP A 138 -15.20 -14.12 19.28
CA ASP A 138 -15.48 -15.28 20.11
C ASP A 138 -16.97 -15.58 20.26
N ASP A 139 -17.85 -14.71 19.75
CA ASP A 139 -19.30 -14.94 19.62
C ASP A 139 -19.83 -14.38 18.30
N PRO A 140 -19.70 -15.10 17.19
CA PRO A 140 -20.09 -14.61 15.86
C PRO A 140 -21.58 -14.33 15.66
N SER A 141 -22.43 -14.71 16.63
CA SER A 141 -23.84 -14.33 16.63
C SER A 141 -24.02 -12.83 16.93
N THR A 142 -23.09 -12.24 17.69
CA THR A 142 -23.04 -10.82 18.01
C THR A 142 -22.39 -10.07 16.85
N ARG A 143 -23.21 -9.28 16.14
CA ARG A 143 -22.78 -8.54 14.95
C ARG A 143 -23.49 -7.22 14.78
N GLU A 144 -22.85 -6.26 14.11
CA GLU A 144 -23.37 -4.93 13.85
C GLU A 144 -22.97 -4.42 12.48
N LEU A 145 -23.93 -3.91 11.69
CA LEU A 145 -23.64 -3.22 10.44
C LEU A 145 -23.02 -1.85 10.75
N VAL A 146 -21.79 -1.63 10.29
CA VAL A 146 -21.05 -0.41 10.59
C VAL A 146 -20.89 0.53 9.39
N TRP A 147 -21.00 0.02 8.16
CA TRP A 147 -20.90 0.85 6.95
C TRP A 147 -21.65 0.25 5.76
N ASN A 148 -22.50 1.06 5.13
CA ASN A 148 -23.18 0.71 3.87
C ASN A 148 -23.50 1.93 2.99
N LYS A 149 -22.87 3.09 3.23
CA LYS A 149 -23.13 4.32 2.46
C LYS A 149 -22.44 4.34 1.10
N THR A 150 -21.31 3.68 1.00
CA THR A 150 -20.54 3.48 -0.23
C THR A 150 -19.97 2.08 -0.24
N ARG A 151 -19.54 1.60 -1.40
CA ARG A 151 -18.73 0.39 -1.44
C ARG A 151 -17.37 0.64 -0.79
N VAL A 152 -16.74 -0.40 -0.29
CA VAL A 152 -15.42 -0.39 0.35
C VAL A 152 -14.56 -1.45 -0.30
N SER A 153 -13.35 -1.07 -0.70
CA SER A 153 -12.39 -2.02 -1.27
C SER A 153 -11.70 -2.86 -0.21
N SER A 154 -11.31 -4.07 -0.57
CA SER A 154 -10.69 -5.06 0.33
C SER A 154 -9.30 -4.68 0.81
N ASP A 155 -8.59 -3.79 0.10
CA ASP A 155 -7.17 -3.53 0.34
C ASP A 155 -6.93 -3.05 1.77
N THR A 156 -7.74 -2.12 2.25
CA THR A 156 -7.59 -1.57 3.58
C THR A 156 -8.92 -1.15 4.20
N PHE A 157 -9.03 -1.36 5.51
CA PHE A 157 -10.11 -0.85 6.34
C PHE A 157 -9.54 -0.71 7.75
N HIS A 158 -8.78 0.36 8.00
CA HIS A 158 -8.06 0.54 9.25
C HIS A 158 -8.86 1.41 10.22
N VAL A 159 -9.20 0.84 11.35
CA VAL A 159 -10.03 1.46 12.39
C VAL A 159 -9.14 2.13 13.43
N SER A 160 -9.52 3.32 13.87
CA SER A 160 -8.85 4.04 14.97
C SER A 160 -8.90 3.27 16.29
N ALA A 161 -8.00 3.60 17.22
CA ALA A 161 -7.93 2.92 18.51
C ALA A 161 -9.27 2.92 19.28
N ASP A 162 -10.05 4.00 19.17
CA ASP A 162 -11.35 4.17 19.85
C ASP A 162 -12.53 3.56 19.05
N GLY A 163 -12.28 2.95 17.90
CA GLY A 163 -13.30 2.33 17.06
C GLY A 163 -14.22 3.30 16.31
N ARG A 164 -13.99 4.62 16.42
CA ARG A 164 -14.91 5.64 15.90
C ARG A 164 -14.62 6.12 14.49
N GLN A 165 -13.41 5.91 14.01
CA GLN A 165 -13.00 6.34 12.67
C GLN A 165 -12.41 5.16 11.91
N VAL A 166 -12.57 5.19 10.60
CA VAL A 166 -11.96 4.23 9.68
C VAL A 166 -11.39 4.95 8.48
N MET A 167 -10.18 4.56 8.08
CA MET A 167 -9.58 4.98 6.82
C MET A 167 -9.57 3.81 5.86
N ALA A 168 -10.10 4.02 4.66
CA ALA A 168 -10.26 3.00 3.62
C ALA A 168 -10.34 3.63 2.22
N ASN A 169 -10.41 2.78 1.19
CA ASN A 169 -10.89 3.17 -0.13
C ASN A 169 -12.42 2.97 -0.20
N PHE A 170 -13.16 4.01 -0.61
CA PHE A 170 -14.62 4.07 -0.60
C PHE A 170 -15.25 4.34 -1.99
N PRO A 171 -15.18 3.43 -2.98
CA PRO A 171 -14.19 2.37 -3.16
C PRO A 171 -12.90 2.91 -3.79
N TRP A 172 -11.94 2.02 -4.06
CA TRP A 172 -10.73 2.38 -4.81
C TRP A 172 -11.09 3.08 -6.13
N PRO A 173 -10.39 4.13 -6.55
CA PRO A 173 -9.18 4.72 -5.95
C PRO A 173 -9.45 5.84 -4.93
N HIS A 174 -10.66 5.98 -4.42
CA HIS A 174 -11.08 7.08 -3.57
C HIS A 174 -10.77 6.79 -2.09
N ALA A 175 -9.60 7.27 -1.65
CA ALA A 175 -9.19 7.21 -0.26
C ALA A 175 -9.97 8.22 0.60
N GLY A 176 -10.36 7.81 1.79
CA GLY A 176 -11.11 8.67 2.68
C GLY A 176 -11.11 8.20 4.13
N ILE A 177 -11.72 9.02 4.97
CA ILE A 177 -11.99 8.73 6.38
C ILE A 177 -13.48 8.82 6.65
N ALA A 178 -14.00 7.86 7.41
CA ALA A 178 -15.40 7.83 7.80
C ALA A 178 -15.56 7.67 9.31
N THR A 179 -16.62 8.23 9.86
CA THR A 179 -17.04 8.00 11.24
C THR A 179 -17.91 6.76 11.30
N LEU A 180 -17.64 5.85 12.22
CA LEU A 180 -18.41 4.63 12.44
C LEU A 180 -19.37 4.79 13.65
N PRO A 181 -20.52 4.10 13.64
CA PRO A 181 -21.15 3.44 12.50
C PRO A 181 -21.85 4.45 11.57
N ASN A 182 -21.79 4.23 10.27
CA ASN A 182 -22.55 4.97 9.24
C ASN A 182 -22.59 6.51 9.40
N GLY A 183 -21.49 7.09 9.91
CA GLY A 183 -21.40 8.51 10.18
C GLY A 183 -20.99 9.35 8.96
N LYS A 184 -20.27 10.44 9.23
CA LYS A 184 -19.77 11.35 8.20
C LYS A 184 -18.63 10.72 7.43
N PHE A 185 -18.56 11.00 6.14
CA PHE A 185 -17.46 10.64 5.24
C PHE A 185 -16.74 11.88 4.75
N ARG A 186 -15.41 11.84 4.72
CA ARG A 186 -14.55 12.87 4.13
C ARG A 186 -13.56 12.20 3.18
N ARG A 187 -13.61 12.56 1.90
CA ARG A 187 -12.61 12.16 0.93
C ARG A 187 -11.28 12.84 1.23
N LEU A 188 -10.19 12.08 1.18
CA LEU A 188 -8.84 12.58 1.45
C LEU A 188 -7.97 12.68 0.19
N GLY A 189 -8.23 11.85 -0.83
CA GLY A 189 -7.44 11.84 -2.06
C GLY A 189 -7.73 10.62 -2.92
N ARG A 190 -6.77 10.29 -3.77
CA ARG A 190 -6.78 9.11 -4.63
C ARG A 190 -5.51 8.29 -4.37
N GLY A 191 -5.62 6.99 -4.37
CA GLY A 191 -4.53 6.05 -4.16
C GLY A 191 -5.02 4.73 -3.59
N CYS A 192 -4.11 3.89 -3.16
CA CYS A 192 -4.43 2.58 -2.61
C CYS A 192 -3.78 2.37 -1.23
N TRP A 193 -3.99 1.22 -0.63
CA TRP A 193 -3.40 0.78 0.64
C TRP A 193 -3.39 1.88 1.72
N THR A 194 -4.53 2.60 1.82
CA THR A 194 -4.73 3.59 2.89
C THR A 194 -4.58 2.92 4.25
N SER A 195 -3.99 3.62 5.20
CA SER A 195 -3.76 3.05 6.52
C SER A 195 -3.89 4.12 7.59
N LEU A 196 -4.45 3.76 8.74
CA LEU A 196 -4.64 4.64 9.90
C LEU A 196 -3.92 4.07 11.11
N THR A 197 -3.23 4.91 11.88
CA THR A 197 -2.61 4.47 13.13
C THR A 197 -3.64 4.03 14.16
N ARG A 198 -3.24 3.06 14.99
CA ARG A 198 -4.04 2.54 16.11
C ARG A 198 -3.80 3.29 17.42
N VAL A 199 -3.32 4.54 17.37
CA VAL A 199 -3.03 5.36 18.56
C VAL A 199 -3.81 6.67 18.54
N ARG A 200 -3.82 7.38 19.68
CA ARG A 200 -4.41 8.71 19.75
C ARG A 200 -3.70 9.68 18.84
N GLY A 201 -4.43 10.59 18.20
CA GLY A 201 -3.94 11.47 17.17
C GLY A 201 -3.84 10.72 15.85
N PRO A 202 -4.97 10.54 15.11
CA PRO A 202 -4.99 9.69 13.93
C PRO A 202 -4.10 10.26 12.83
N LEU A 203 -3.02 9.55 12.60
CA LEU A 203 -2.12 9.74 11.48
C LEU A 203 -2.45 8.66 10.45
N GLY A 204 -2.69 9.07 9.23
CA GLY A 204 -2.96 8.15 8.14
C GLY A 204 -2.04 8.36 6.96
N TRP A 205 -2.14 7.49 5.98
CA TRP A 205 -1.50 7.67 4.69
C TRP A 205 -2.35 7.17 3.53
N ILE A 206 -2.01 7.66 2.35
CA ILE A 206 -2.43 7.14 1.05
C ILE A 206 -1.18 6.68 0.31
N PHE A 207 -1.21 5.48 -0.26
CA PHE A 207 -0.10 4.95 -1.04
C PHE A 207 -0.24 5.37 -2.50
N ASP A 208 0.85 5.83 -3.10
CA ASP A 208 0.87 6.45 -4.41
C ASP A 208 0.76 5.47 -5.59
N GLY A 209 0.44 5.97 -6.78
CA GLY A 209 0.36 5.17 -8.01
C GLY A 209 1.70 4.63 -8.52
N PRO A 210 2.84 5.30 -8.30
CA PRO A 210 4.18 4.77 -8.55
C PRO A 210 4.60 3.63 -7.63
N HIS A 211 3.88 3.36 -6.54
CA HIS A 211 4.18 2.36 -5.52
C HIS A 211 5.53 2.58 -4.82
N ARG A 212 5.83 3.83 -4.47
CA ARG A 212 7.10 4.22 -3.85
C ARG A 212 6.94 5.10 -2.62
N ASN A 213 5.82 5.82 -2.53
CA ASN A 213 5.67 6.84 -1.51
C ASN A 213 4.33 6.73 -0.77
N LEU A 214 4.36 7.16 0.47
CA LEU A 214 3.17 7.40 1.28
C LEU A 214 2.91 8.90 1.32
N THR A 215 1.71 9.34 0.97
CA THR A 215 1.22 10.66 1.33
C THR A 215 0.68 10.57 2.76
N MET A 216 1.50 10.98 3.70
CA MET A 216 1.15 11.04 5.13
C MET A 216 0.15 12.17 5.38
N ILE A 217 -0.80 11.94 6.27
CA ILE A 217 -1.87 12.91 6.57
C ILE A 217 -2.10 12.92 8.09
N ASP A 218 -1.89 14.08 8.72
CA ASP A 218 -2.46 14.34 10.03
C ASP A 218 -3.96 14.60 9.85
N ILE A 219 -4.79 13.67 10.30
CA ILE A 219 -6.24 13.72 10.09
C ILE A 219 -6.91 14.89 10.79
N GLY A 220 -6.33 15.36 11.90
CA GLY A 220 -6.84 16.47 12.68
C GLY A 220 -6.59 17.83 12.04
N THR A 221 -5.40 18.02 11.47
CA THR A 221 -4.95 19.31 10.89
C THR A 221 -5.00 19.35 9.36
N ASP A 222 -5.19 18.19 8.70
CA ASP A 222 -5.01 17.96 7.26
C ASP A 222 -3.62 18.32 6.72
N THR A 223 -2.63 18.39 7.60
CA THR A 223 -1.23 18.57 7.21
C THR A 223 -0.74 17.33 6.49
N ARG A 224 -0.06 17.52 5.35
CA ARG A 224 0.39 16.43 4.47
C ARG A 224 1.87 16.56 4.15
N TRP A 225 2.52 15.41 3.99
CA TRP A 225 3.90 15.30 3.52
C TRP A 225 4.12 13.93 2.87
N THR A 226 5.17 13.82 2.08
CA THR A 226 5.52 12.59 1.37
C THR A 226 6.64 11.86 2.10
N VAL A 227 6.50 10.55 2.25
CA VAL A 227 7.53 9.65 2.79
C VAL A 227 7.85 8.59 1.76
N ASN A 228 9.09 8.56 1.27
CA ASN A 228 9.57 7.49 0.41
C ASN A 228 9.80 6.20 1.22
N ILE A 229 9.24 5.09 0.74
CA ILE A 229 9.37 3.78 1.40
C ILE A 229 10.17 2.77 0.58
N THR A 230 10.83 3.20 -0.49
CA THR A 230 11.79 2.36 -1.25
C THR A 230 13.25 2.64 -0.87
N SER A 231 13.50 3.43 0.17
CA SER A 231 14.82 3.72 0.73
C SER A 231 15.40 2.57 1.57
N VAL A 232 15.02 1.34 1.23
CA VAL A 232 15.53 0.12 1.87
C VAL A 232 16.99 -0.07 1.48
N PRO A 233 17.91 -0.26 2.43
CA PRO A 233 19.35 -0.43 2.15
C PRO A 233 19.66 -1.87 1.71
N ALA A 234 18.96 -2.36 0.70
CA ALA A 234 19.15 -3.69 0.15
C ALA A 234 19.20 -3.66 -1.38
N PRO A 235 19.91 -4.61 -2.02
CA PRO A 235 19.97 -4.71 -3.46
C PRO A 235 18.58 -4.75 -4.10
N GLY A 236 18.42 -4.06 -5.21
CA GLY A 236 17.17 -4.08 -5.99
C GLY A 236 16.12 -3.05 -5.60
N PHE A 237 16.24 -2.33 -4.47
CA PHE A 237 15.23 -1.35 -4.05
C PHE A 237 15.36 0.03 -4.71
N ARG A 238 16.53 0.41 -5.20
CA ARG A 238 16.77 1.77 -5.71
C ARG A 238 15.76 2.22 -6.76
N ASP A 239 15.39 1.33 -7.69
CA ASP A 239 14.44 1.59 -8.78
C ASP A 239 13.19 0.70 -8.69
N ALA A 240 13.04 -0.05 -7.61
CA ALA A 240 11.93 -0.96 -7.41
C ALA A 240 10.67 -0.24 -6.96
N GLU A 241 9.58 -0.97 -7.09
CA GLU A 241 8.30 -0.69 -6.45
C GLU A 241 8.17 -1.57 -5.20
N VAL A 242 7.30 -1.17 -4.29
CA VAL A 242 6.91 -1.95 -3.11
C VAL A 242 5.40 -2.11 -3.07
N TYR A 243 4.90 -3.01 -2.24
CA TYR A 243 3.46 -3.22 -2.13
C TYR A 243 3.02 -3.58 -0.70
N HIS A 244 1.71 -3.63 -0.46
CA HIS A 244 1.10 -3.99 0.83
C HIS A 244 1.58 -3.16 2.04
N PRO A 245 1.80 -1.83 1.92
CA PRO A 245 2.21 -1.04 3.08
C PRO A 245 1.06 -0.97 4.10
N ARG A 246 1.36 -1.24 5.37
CA ARG A 246 0.40 -1.09 6.46
C ARG A 246 1.07 -0.80 7.79
N TRP A 247 0.36 -0.15 8.70
CA TRP A 247 0.79 -0.03 10.09
C TRP A 247 0.84 -1.42 10.75
N THR A 248 1.85 -1.62 11.58
CA THR A 248 1.84 -2.70 12.56
C THR A 248 0.89 -2.35 13.72
N ASN A 249 0.82 -3.19 14.77
CA ASN A 249 0.13 -2.78 16.00
C ASN A 249 0.88 -1.67 16.76
N HIS A 250 2.14 -1.40 16.44
CA HIS A 250 2.96 -0.35 17.04
C HIS A 250 3.05 0.88 16.11
N PRO A 251 2.75 2.11 16.60
CA PRO A 251 2.61 3.30 15.76
C PRO A 251 3.90 3.77 15.07
N ARG A 252 5.06 3.34 15.57
CA ARG A 252 6.37 3.70 15.01
C ARG A 252 6.83 2.77 13.89
N PHE A 253 6.05 1.72 13.58
CA PHE A 253 6.48 0.71 12.62
C PHE A 253 5.43 0.45 11.55
N MET A 254 5.93 0.18 10.36
CA MET A 254 5.17 -0.28 9.21
C MET A 254 5.74 -1.58 8.68
N THR A 255 4.92 -2.32 7.95
CA THR A 255 5.36 -3.45 7.13
C THR A 255 4.99 -3.23 5.68
N MET A 256 5.72 -3.84 4.78
CA MET A 256 5.46 -3.88 3.34
C MET A 256 6.11 -5.11 2.72
N THR A 257 5.83 -5.35 1.45
CA THR A 257 6.52 -6.35 0.65
C THR A 257 7.29 -5.69 -0.49
N GLY A 258 8.40 -6.29 -0.90
CA GLY A 258 9.25 -5.82 -2.00
C GLY A 258 10.57 -6.57 -2.08
N PRO A 259 11.38 -6.32 -3.14
CA PRO A 259 11.13 -5.39 -4.25
C PRO A 259 10.25 -5.99 -5.35
N TYR A 260 9.39 -5.17 -5.92
CA TYR A 260 8.58 -5.51 -7.09
C TYR A 260 9.16 -4.92 -8.37
N ASN A 261 8.68 -5.39 -9.49
CA ASN A 261 8.95 -4.84 -10.81
C ASN A 261 10.43 -4.83 -11.22
N LEU A 262 11.22 -5.76 -10.70
CA LEU A 262 12.60 -5.94 -11.14
C LEU A 262 12.63 -6.42 -12.60
N GLY A 263 13.47 -5.80 -13.42
CA GLY A 263 13.61 -6.11 -14.84
C GLY A 263 12.44 -5.63 -15.72
N GLY A 264 11.66 -4.67 -15.27
CA GLY A 264 10.63 -3.99 -16.07
C GLY A 264 9.37 -4.81 -16.32
N ARG A 265 9.09 -5.83 -15.51
CA ARG A 265 7.88 -6.69 -15.67
C ARG A 265 6.56 -6.00 -15.35
N ASN A 266 6.56 -4.84 -14.71
CA ASN A 266 5.39 -3.99 -14.42
C ASN A 266 4.19 -4.75 -13.80
N GLN A 267 4.46 -5.64 -12.85
CA GLN A 267 3.44 -6.40 -12.16
C GLN A 267 3.08 -5.70 -10.84
N VAL A 268 1.82 -5.38 -10.66
CA VAL A 268 1.33 -4.70 -9.45
C VAL A 268 1.10 -5.67 -8.31
N ARG A 269 0.80 -6.92 -8.58
CA ARG A 269 0.34 -7.88 -7.57
C ARG A 269 1.12 -9.19 -7.51
N THR A 270 1.85 -9.49 -8.59
CA THR A 270 2.70 -10.67 -8.65
C THR A 270 4.13 -10.22 -8.73
N GLY A 271 4.85 -10.28 -7.61
CA GLY A 271 6.20 -9.73 -7.54
C GLY A 271 7.29 -10.71 -7.93
N GLY A 272 6.99 -11.99 -7.95
CA GLY A 272 7.99 -13.04 -8.15
C GLY A 272 8.76 -13.38 -6.87
N ARG A 273 9.67 -14.33 -7.00
CA ARG A 273 10.37 -15.00 -5.88
C ARG A 273 11.34 -14.13 -5.09
N GLN A 274 11.57 -12.91 -5.52
CA GLN A 274 12.42 -11.94 -4.81
C GLN A 274 11.64 -11.03 -3.85
N VAL A 275 10.31 -11.19 -3.79
CA VAL A 275 9.47 -10.32 -2.95
C VAL A 275 9.40 -10.86 -1.55
N GLU A 276 9.95 -10.10 -0.63
CA GLU A 276 10.07 -10.44 0.79
C GLU A 276 9.29 -9.46 1.66
N VAL A 277 9.05 -9.86 2.90
CA VAL A 277 8.43 -9.03 3.94
C VAL A 277 9.49 -8.16 4.62
N TRP A 278 9.18 -6.89 4.80
CA TRP A 278 10.04 -5.90 5.44
C TRP A 278 9.33 -5.21 6.60
N LEU A 279 10.11 -4.92 7.65
CA LEU A 279 9.72 -4.08 8.78
C LEU A 279 10.48 -2.76 8.69
N GLY A 280 9.77 -1.64 8.64
CA GLY A 280 10.32 -0.29 8.64
C GLY A 280 9.97 0.46 9.91
N ARG A 281 10.92 1.26 10.44
CA ARG A 281 10.70 2.14 11.59
C ARG A 281 10.61 3.59 11.13
N PHE A 282 9.50 4.25 11.41
CA PHE A 282 9.41 5.69 11.22
C PHE A 282 10.29 6.44 12.22
N ARG A 283 10.92 7.51 11.75
CA ARG A 283 11.50 8.54 12.60
C ARG A 283 10.43 9.11 13.54
N GLU A 284 10.84 9.72 14.66
CA GLU A 284 9.88 10.20 15.67
C GLU A 284 8.85 11.18 15.13
N ASP A 285 9.27 12.06 14.23
CA ASP A 285 8.41 13.06 13.59
C ASP A 285 7.64 12.52 12.35
N TYR A 286 7.78 11.24 12.03
CA TYR A 286 7.21 10.60 10.84
C TYR A 286 7.62 11.23 9.50
N SER A 287 8.73 11.95 9.45
CA SER A 287 9.25 12.59 8.23
C SER A 287 9.84 11.58 7.25
N THR A 288 10.30 10.42 7.74
CA THR A 288 10.90 9.36 6.94
C THR A 288 10.83 8.01 7.67
N VAL A 289 11.06 6.93 6.95
CA VAL A 289 11.40 5.62 7.51
C VAL A 289 12.93 5.56 7.58
N ASP A 290 13.48 5.52 8.80
CA ASP A 290 14.91 5.69 9.06
C ASP A 290 15.69 4.38 9.22
N ALA A 291 14.98 3.27 9.40
CA ALA A 291 15.60 1.96 9.53
C ALA A 291 14.67 0.84 9.01
N TRP A 292 15.29 -0.21 8.46
CA TRP A 292 14.62 -1.36 7.87
C TRP A 292 15.25 -2.66 8.36
N ALA A 293 14.42 -3.69 8.52
CA ALA A 293 14.85 -5.07 8.71
C ALA A 293 14.08 -5.99 7.76
N GLN A 294 14.77 -6.94 7.16
CA GLN A 294 14.17 -7.99 6.34
C GLN A 294 13.63 -9.07 7.26
N VAL A 295 12.34 -9.38 7.13
CA VAL A 295 11.63 -10.36 7.97
C VAL A 295 11.67 -11.74 7.36
N SER A 296 11.30 -11.86 6.08
CA SER A 296 11.36 -13.14 5.36
C SER A 296 12.59 -13.20 4.45
N ARG A 297 13.11 -14.43 4.23
CA ARG A 297 14.29 -14.69 3.38
C ARG A 297 14.13 -16.07 2.75
N ASN A 298 13.37 -16.12 1.67
CA ASN A 298 13.03 -17.39 1.05
C ASN A 298 13.02 -17.27 -0.48
N ALA A 299 12.63 -18.33 -1.18
CA ALA A 299 12.62 -18.39 -2.65
C ALA A 299 11.19 -18.38 -3.21
N PHE A 300 10.26 -17.78 -2.50
CA PHE A 300 8.86 -17.66 -2.86
C PHE A 300 8.45 -16.18 -2.92
N ALA A 301 7.25 -15.92 -3.37
CA ALA A 301 6.68 -14.58 -3.37
C ALA A 301 5.82 -14.37 -2.12
N ASP A 302 6.14 -13.37 -1.32
CA ASP A 302 5.45 -13.03 -0.08
C ASP A 302 4.46 -11.87 -0.28
N ALA A 303 3.28 -11.97 0.32
CA ALA A 303 2.20 -10.99 0.18
C ALA A 303 1.40 -10.81 1.47
N TYR A 304 0.72 -9.68 1.61
CA TYR A 304 -0.18 -9.36 2.73
C TYR A 304 0.43 -9.52 4.12
N PRO A 305 1.57 -8.92 4.40
CA PRO A 305 2.17 -9.05 5.72
C PRO A 305 1.34 -8.33 6.78
N ASP A 306 1.29 -8.90 7.97
CA ASP A 306 0.94 -8.21 9.21
C ASP A 306 2.00 -8.50 10.27
N ILE A 307 2.36 -7.50 11.07
CA ILE A 307 3.39 -7.63 12.08
C ILE A 307 2.84 -7.16 13.43
N TRP A 308 3.02 -8.02 14.42
CA TRP A 308 2.75 -7.74 15.81
C TRP A 308 4.06 -7.55 16.58
N ILE A 309 4.16 -6.46 17.34
CA ILE A 309 5.29 -6.12 18.21
C ILE A 309 4.78 -6.05 19.64
N ASP A 310 5.48 -6.67 20.57
CA ASP A 310 5.17 -6.54 22.00
C ASP A 310 5.44 -5.11 22.47
N ARG A 311 4.40 -4.30 22.51
CA ARG A 311 4.50 -2.87 22.89
C ARG A 311 4.93 -2.66 24.33
N GLY A 312 4.68 -3.62 25.19
CA GLY A 312 5.11 -3.56 26.60
C GLY A 312 6.62 -3.67 26.75
N GLN A 313 7.30 -4.31 25.78
CA GLN A 313 8.75 -4.48 25.76
C GLN A 313 9.48 -3.44 24.91
N SER A 314 8.77 -2.82 23.93
CA SER A 314 9.42 -1.91 22.98
C SER A 314 9.88 -0.61 23.65
N PRO A 315 11.15 -0.20 23.48
CA PRO A 315 11.67 1.07 23.97
C PRO A 315 11.17 2.26 23.14
N HIS A 316 10.55 2.01 22.00
CA HIS A 316 10.05 3.06 21.13
C HIS A 316 8.70 3.57 21.64
N GLY A 317 8.61 4.89 21.85
CA GLY A 317 7.40 5.53 22.36
C GLY A 317 6.17 5.24 21.49
N THR A 318 5.03 5.06 22.13
CA THR A 318 3.72 4.82 21.48
C THR A 318 2.88 6.09 21.36
N THR A 319 3.37 7.21 21.92
CA THR A 319 2.70 8.50 21.82
C THR A 319 3.29 9.29 20.64
N PRO A 320 2.48 9.83 19.74
CA PRO A 320 2.96 10.71 18.69
C PRO A 320 3.71 11.91 19.29
N PRO A 321 4.81 12.37 18.69
CA PRO A 321 5.52 13.56 19.14
C PRO A 321 4.64 14.81 19.03
N GLY A 322 4.99 15.87 19.72
CA GLY A 322 4.26 17.13 19.66
C GLY A 322 4.26 17.80 18.28
N ARG A 323 5.14 17.34 17.40
CA ARG A 323 5.22 17.75 16.00
C ARG A 323 5.37 16.53 15.09
N ILE A 324 4.54 16.47 14.04
CA ILE A 324 4.51 15.43 13.02
C ILE A 324 4.93 16.02 11.68
N GLY A 325 5.76 15.29 10.93
CA GLY A 325 6.21 15.67 9.61
C GLY A 325 7.51 16.49 9.58
N PRO A 326 8.06 16.69 8.38
CA PRO A 326 9.31 17.42 8.19
C PRO A 326 9.16 18.86 8.68
N PRO A 327 10.26 19.53 9.12
CA PRO A 327 10.23 20.96 9.36
C PRO A 327 9.68 21.66 8.10
N PRO A 328 8.88 22.75 8.25
CA PRO A 328 8.54 23.56 7.11
C PRO A 328 9.84 23.91 6.41
N ALA A 329 9.91 23.70 5.10
CA ALA A 329 11.03 24.17 4.30
C ALA A 329 11.28 25.62 4.73
N PRO A 330 12.54 26.03 5.00
CA PRO A 330 12.83 27.44 5.19
C PRO A 330 12.16 28.15 4.02
N ALA A 331 11.46 29.25 4.28
CA ALA A 331 10.65 29.95 3.28
C ALA A 331 11.51 30.29 2.05
N ALA A 332 11.86 29.27 1.29
CA ALA A 332 12.23 29.40 -0.11
C ALA A 332 10.97 29.94 -0.74
N ALA A 333 11.09 31.14 -1.25
CA ALA A 333 10.06 31.96 -1.83
C ALA A 333 8.88 31.13 -2.30
N ALA A 334 7.72 31.36 -1.73
CA ALA A 334 6.48 30.70 -2.05
C ALA A 334 6.41 30.47 -3.55
N ALA A 335 6.72 29.26 -3.99
CA ALA A 335 6.33 28.79 -5.31
C ALA A 335 4.82 28.79 -5.26
N GLY A 336 4.20 29.79 -5.89
CA GLY A 336 2.85 30.24 -5.66
C GLY A 336 1.85 29.10 -5.69
N LYS A 337 1.10 28.99 -4.60
CA LYS A 337 -0.25 28.45 -4.67
C LYS A 337 -1.00 29.33 -5.68
N GLY A 338 -1.28 28.79 -6.86
CA GLY A 338 -2.07 29.50 -7.88
C GLY A 338 -1.28 30.25 -8.95
N GLY A 339 -0.04 29.85 -9.27
CA GLY A 339 0.59 30.27 -10.53
C GLY A 339 -0.14 29.60 -11.69
N ALA A 340 -0.56 30.39 -12.69
CA ALA A 340 -1.04 29.88 -13.96
C ALA A 340 -0.11 28.74 -14.41
N THR A 341 -0.68 27.58 -14.76
CA THR A 341 0.06 26.40 -15.22
C THR A 341 0.92 26.85 -16.41
N THR A 342 2.22 27.06 -16.19
CA THR A 342 3.09 27.59 -17.24
C THR A 342 3.26 26.48 -18.26
N ARG A 343 2.51 26.60 -19.36
CA ARG A 343 2.62 25.72 -20.52
C ARG A 343 3.80 26.16 -21.36
N PHE A 344 4.46 25.21 -21.94
CA PHE A 344 5.50 25.46 -22.93
C PHE A 344 5.48 24.38 -24.01
N THR A 345 6.01 24.69 -25.19
CA THR A 345 6.06 23.76 -26.31
C THR A 345 7.50 23.53 -26.72
N VAL A 346 7.87 22.26 -26.83
CA VAL A 346 9.20 21.85 -27.28
C VAL A 346 9.10 20.89 -28.46
N GLU A 347 10.12 20.92 -29.32
CA GLU A 347 10.50 19.80 -30.17
C GLU A 347 11.53 18.99 -29.42
N ALA A 348 11.23 17.72 -29.15
CA ALA A 348 12.06 16.88 -28.32
C ALA A 348 12.20 15.47 -28.90
N ARG A 349 13.43 14.97 -28.87
CA ARG A 349 13.78 13.65 -29.41
C ARG A 349 13.69 12.61 -28.31
N LEU A 350 12.90 11.55 -28.52
CA LEU A 350 12.78 10.45 -27.59
C LEU A 350 14.12 9.72 -27.41
N VAL A 351 14.63 9.70 -26.18
CA VAL A 351 15.83 8.96 -25.79
C VAL A 351 15.45 7.54 -25.39
N ARG A 352 14.56 7.41 -24.41
CA ARG A 352 14.07 6.13 -23.92
C ARG A 352 12.72 6.30 -23.23
N SER A 353 11.97 5.21 -23.17
CA SER A 353 10.65 5.15 -22.52
C SER A 353 10.60 4.00 -21.51
N GLY A 354 9.83 4.15 -20.48
CA GLY A 354 9.44 3.04 -19.63
C GLY A 354 8.69 1.95 -20.41
N THR A 355 8.70 0.74 -19.91
CA THR A 355 8.02 -0.39 -20.54
C THR A 355 6.51 -0.20 -20.50
N ILE A 356 5.85 -0.26 -21.65
CA ILE A 356 4.39 -0.19 -21.71
C ILE A 356 3.81 -1.48 -21.10
N PRO A 357 3.02 -1.36 -20.02
CA PRO A 357 2.43 -2.53 -19.37
C PRO A 357 1.29 -3.11 -20.20
N THR A 358 0.86 -4.32 -19.86
CA THR A 358 -0.39 -4.89 -20.38
C THR A 358 -1.57 -4.49 -19.49
N PRO A 359 -2.80 -4.43 -20.01
CA PRO A 359 -3.98 -4.18 -19.18
C PRO A 359 -4.15 -5.18 -18.02
N ARG A 360 -3.69 -6.42 -18.21
CA ARG A 360 -3.71 -7.44 -17.16
C ARG A 360 -2.69 -7.17 -16.06
N SER A 361 -1.49 -6.72 -16.43
CA SER A 361 -0.41 -6.48 -15.47
C SER A 361 -0.63 -5.27 -14.57
N ILE A 362 -1.46 -4.31 -14.98
CA ILE A 362 -1.78 -3.13 -14.17
C ILE A 362 -3.05 -3.30 -13.33
N ALA A 363 -3.73 -4.43 -13.43
CA ALA A 363 -4.95 -4.63 -12.65
C ALA A 363 -4.67 -4.48 -11.13
N PRO A 364 -5.49 -3.77 -10.36
CA PRO A 364 -6.87 -3.34 -10.68
C PRO A 364 -6.99 -2.03 -11.48
N TYR A 365 -5.90 -1.32 -11.75
CA TYR A 365 -5.94 -0.06 -12.47
C TYR A 365 -6.62 -0.21 -13.84
N LEU A 366 -7.40 0.82 -14.23
CA LEU A 366 -8.01 0.91 -15.55
C LEU A 366 -7.12 1.67 -16.52
N HIS A 367 -6.24 2.52 -15.97
CA HIS A 367 -5.40 3.45 -16.71
C HIS A 367 -3.95 3.33 -16.26
N ALA A 368 -3.03 3.65 -17.16
CA ALA A 368 -1.61 3.76 -16.83
C ALA A 368 -0.93 4.84 -17.65
N LEU A 369 -0.05 5.59 -16.98
CA LEU A 369 0.90 6.48 -17.59
C LEU A 369 2.28 5.83 -17.62
N VAL A 370 3.07 6.16 -18.64
CA VAL A 370 4.46 5.72 -18.78
C VAL A 370 5.36 6.94 -18.90
N VAL A 371 6.44 6.96 -18.11
CA VAL A 371 7.43 8.05 -18.14
C VAL A 371 8.44 7.80 -19.24
N SER A 372 8.70 8.82 -20.03
CA SER A 372 9.66 8.83 -21.12
C SER A 372 10.64 10.01 -20.98
N LEU A 373 11.89 9.80 -21.37
CA LEU A 373 12.94 10.81 -21.39
C LEU A 373 13.18 11.28 -22.81
N TYR A 374 13.22 12.60 -23.00
CA TYR A 374 13.51 13.21 -24.29
C TYR A 374 14.63 14.23 -24.15
N ASP A 375 15.49 14.35 -25.20
CA ASP A 375 16.38 15.47 -25.40
C ASP A 375 15.62 16.63 -26.03
N VAL A 376 15.69 17.81 -25.46
CA VAL A 376 15.11 19.02 -26.03
C VAL A 376 15.94 19.47 -27.22
N VAL A 377 15.35 19.42 -28.42
CA VAL A 377 15.98 19.90 -29.66
C VAL A 377 15.76 21.41 -29.80
N LYS A 378 14.55 21.89 -29.49
CA LYS A 378 14.19 23.29 -29.61
C LYS A 378 13.01 23.62 -28.68
N VAL A 379 13.08 24.75 -28.00
CA VAL A 379 11.92 25.38 -27.36
C VAL A 379 11.17 26.19 -28.42
N VAL A 380 9.91 25.83 -28.65
CA VAL A 380 9.06 26.46 -29.67
C VAL A 380 8.25 27.62 -29.09
N ASP A 381 7.79 27.42 -27.85
CA ASP A 381 7.00 28.40 -27.12
C ASP A 381 7.21 28.26 -25.62
N GLY A 382 7.14 29.36 -24.87
CA GLY A 382 7.35 29.40 -23.43
C GLY A 382 8.82 29.39 -23.01
N ASP A 383 9.09 29.24 -21.71
CA ASP A 383 10.43 29.24 -21.12
C ASP A 383 10.73 27.87 -20.51
N TYR A 384 11.67 27.13 -21.11
CA TYR A 384 12.17 25.86 -20.61
C TYR A 384 13.70 25.77 -20.87
N LYS A 385 14.48 25.64 -19.80
CA LYS A 385 15.95 25.73 -19.87
C LYS A 385 16.69 24.39 -19.89
N PRO A 386 16.21 23.31 -19.21
CA PRO A 386 16.93 22.04 -19.23
C PRO A 386 17.05 21.45 -20.64
N SER A 387 18.16 20.75 -20.91
CA SER A 387 18.39 20.06 -22.18
C SER A 387 17.58 18.77 -22.33
N GLN A 388 16.97 18.28 -21.24
CA GLN A 388 16.15 17.07 -21.22
C GLN A 388 14.82 17.33 -20.53
N VAL A 389 13.83 16.51 -20.85
CA VAL A 389 12.49 16.57 -20.25
C VAL A 389 11.96 15.16 -19.96
N LEU A 390 11.38 14.99 -18.77
CA LEU A 390 10.64 13.79 -18.38
C LEU A 390 9.15 14.00 -18.59
N VAL A 391 8.51 13.12 -19.35
CA VAL A 391 7.12 13.25 -19.74
C VAL A 391 6.35 11.99 -19.38
N ALA A 392 5.31 12.13 -18.53
CA ALA A 392 4.32 11.09 -18.27
C ALA A 392 3.26 11.12 -19.37
N ARG A 393 3.13 10.01 -20.11
CA ARG A 393 2.15 9.88 -21.19
C ARG A 393 1.20 8.75 -20.93
N TRP A 394 -0.07 8.93 -21.30
CA TRP A 394 -1.03 7.85 -21.27
C TRP A 394 -0.56 6.70 -22.17
N ALA A 395 -0.50 5.51 -21.62
CA ALA A 395 -0.21 4.27 -22.34
C ALA A 395 -1.43 3.35 -22.37
N ILE A 396 -2.23 3.37 -21.31
CA ILE A 396 -3.45 2.61 -21.20
C ILE A 396 -4.57 3.52 -20.70
N ARG A 397 -5.73 3.46 -21.36
CA ARG A 397 -7.00 4.02 -20.88
C ARG A 397 -8.10 2.98 -21.03
N ASP A 398 -8.97 2.85 -20.03
CA ASP A 398 -10.09 1.91 -19.99
C ASP A 398 -9.68 0.47 -20.36
N ARG A 399 -8.54 0.02 -19.79
CA ARG A 399 -7.94 -1.30 -20.04
C ARG A 399 -7.55 -1.54 -21.50
N ARG A 400 -7.32 -0.48 -22.30
CA ARG A 400 -6.87 -0.57 -23.70
C ARG A 400 -5.55 0.15 -23.86
N VAL A 401 -4.58 -0.51 -24.48
CA VAL A 401 -3.33 0.14 -24.88
C VAL A 401 -3.65 1.15 -25.97
N LEU A 402 -3.20 2.40 -25.78
CA LEU A 402 -3.42 3.44 -26.76
C LEU A 402 -2.53 3.23 -27.98
N ALA A 403 -3.02 3.60 -29.16
CA ALA A 403 -2.30 3.42 -30.42
C ALA A 403 -1.01 4.23 -30.49
N ASP A 404 -1.01 5.43 -29.89
CA ASP A 404 0.10 6.36 -29.79
C ASP A 404 1.00 6.14 -28.56
N ALA A 405 0.70 5.13 -27.74
CA ALA A 405 1.51 4.79 -26.58
C ALA A 405 2.96 4.41 -26.98
N ARG A 406 3.12 3.74 -28.11
CA ARG A 406 4.41 3.30 -28.64
C ARG A 406 5.04 4.38 -29.48
N GLN A 407 6.03 5.04 -28.92
CA GLN A 407 6.88 5.99 -29.66
C GLN A 407 8.23 5.35 -30.02
N THR A 408 8.82 5.82 -31.10
CA THR A 408 10.08 5.28 -31.60
C THR A 408 11.25 6.06 -31.02
N PRO A 409 12.19 5.42 -30.28
CA PRO A 409 13.42 6.07 -29.84
C PRO A 409 14.18 6.69 -31.01
N GLY A 410 14.76 7.89 -30.80
CA GLY A 410 15.44 8.67 -31.85
C GLY A 410 14.52 9.57 -32.66
N SER A 411 13.20 9.37 -32.66
CA SER A 411 12.24 10.25 -33.35
C SER A 411 11.98 11.52 -32.55
N THR A 412 11.74 12.62 -33.28
CA THR A 412 11.43 13.93 -32.70
C THR A 412 9.91 14.15 -32.67
N TYR A 413 9.42 14.65 -31.55
CA TYR A 413 8.02 14.93 -31.29
C TYR A 413 7.85 16.38 -30.86
N ARG A 414 6.77 17.01 -31.30
CA ARG A 414 6.35 18.31 -30.80
C ARG A 414 5.42 18.09 -29.61
N LEU A 415 5.80 18.58 -28.43
CA LEU A 415 5.12 18.35 -27.18
C LEU A 415 4.76 19.70 -26.54
N THR A 416 3.49 19.94 -26.29
CA THR A 416 3.03 21.01 -25.40
C THR A 416 2.86 20.42 -24.00
N LEU A 417 3.56 20.95 -23.03
CA LEU A 417 3.76 20.33 -21.72
C LEU A 417 3.37 21.30 -20.60
N GLU A 418 2.90 20.71 -19.51
CA GLU A 418 2.66 21.39 -18.24
C GLU A 418 3.12 20.50 -17.08
N ARG A 419 3.20 21.03 -15.87
CA ARG A 419 3.70 20.27 -14.72
C ARG A 419 2.71 19.17 -14.34
N PHE A 420 3.23 17.96 -14.08
CA PHE A 420 2.42 16.80 -13.66
C PHE A 420 1.78 17.05 -12.29
N ASP A 421 2.47 17.73 -11.37
CA ASP A 421 1.97 18.05 -10.03
C ASP A 421 0.85 19.09 -10.00
N ALA A 422 0.59 19.75 -11.14
CA ALA A 422 -0.61 20.60 -11.31
C ALA A 422 -1.89 19.78 -11.52
N HIS A 423 -1.78 18.44 -11.61
CA HIS A 423 -2.88 17.51 -11.94
C HIS A 423 -3.19 16.55 -10.77
N PRO A 424 -3.79 17.03 -9.68
CA PRO A 424 -4.13 16.17 -8.53
C PRO A 424 -5.13 15.07 -8.88
N GLU A 425 -5.86 15.18 -9.99
CA GLU A 425 -6.76 14.14 -10.48
C GLU A 425 -6.01 12.90 -10.98
N LEU A 426 -4.72 13.01 -11.29
CA LEU A 426 -3.86 11.90 -11.69
C LEU A 426 -3.20 11.21 -10.50
N GLU A 427 -3.30 11.79 -9.32
CA GLU A 427 -2.82 11.18 -8.08
C GLU A 427 -3.51 9.82 -7.87
N GLY A 428 -2.72 8.78 -7.68
CA GLY A 428 -3.22 7.42 -7.54
C GLY A 428 -3.51 6.68 -8.86
N GLU A 429 -3.31 7.29 -10.04
CA GLU A 429 -3.25 6.53 -11.30
C GLU A 429 -1.94 5.73 -11.40
N ARG A 430 -1.98 4.60 -12.09
CA ARG A 430 -0.77 3.80 -12.30
C ARG A 430 0.25 4.58 -13.10
N LEU A 431 1.40 4.88 -12.51
CA LEU A 431 2.51 5.58 -13.15
C LEU A 431 3.73 4.65 -13.23
N ILE A 432 4.14 4.31 -14.44
CA ILE A 432 5.33 3.51 -14.72
C ILE A 432 6.52 4.44 -14.83
N LEU A 433 7.37 4.43 -13.82
CA LEU A 433 8.57 5.25 -13.79
C LEU A 433 9.65 4.72 -14.75
N LEU A 434 10.55 5.60 -15.15
CA LEU A 434 11.70 5.27 -15.96
C LEU A 434 12.90 5.01 -15.05
N ALA A 435 13.43 3.79 -15.04
CA ALA A 435 14.61 3.44 -14.24
C ALA A 435 15.82 4.31 -14.61
N GLY A 436 16.55 4.81 -13.61
CA GLY A 436 17.70 5.70 -13.80
C GLY A 436 17.35 7.00 -14.54
N ALA A 437 16.14 7.52 -14.36
CA ALA A 437 15.76 8.83 -14.86
C ALA A 437 16.57 9.94 -14.16
N PRO A 438 16.92 11.03 -14.86
CA PRO A 438 17.54 12.20 -14.23
C PRO A 438 16.55 12.85 -13.24
N ASP A 439 17.10 13.60 -12.29
CA ASP A 439 16.30 14.40 -11.34
C ASP A 439 15.73 15.66 -12.03
N LEU A 440 14.63 15.47 -12.71
CA LEU A 440 13.91 16.51 -13.45
C LEU A 440 12.43 16.49 -13.04
N PRO A 441 11.75 17.65 -13.08
CA PRO A 441 10.31 17.70 -12.86
C PRO A 441 9.59 16.86 -13.91
N LEU A 442 8.58 16.09 -13.44
CA LEU A 442 7.72 15.33 -14.33
C LEU A 442 6.69 16.24 -14.97
N LEU A 443 6.51 16.09 -16.27
CA LEU A 443 5.61 16.89 -17.09
C LEU A 443 4.52 16.02 -17.72
N LEU A 444 3.40 16.64 -18.09
CA LEU A 444 2.26 16.01 -18.73
C LEU A 444 1.98 16.69 -20.08
N PRO A 445 1.73 15.94 -21.16
CA PRO A 445 1.26 16.53 -22.41
C PRO A 445 -0.13 17.14 -22.27
N VAL A 446 -0.28 18.37 -22.72
CA VAL A 446 -1.59 19.00 -22.88
C VAL A 446 -2.25 18.41 -24.11
N GLN A 447 -3.45 17.87 -23.96
CA GLN A 447 -4.28 17.35 -25.05
C GLN A 447 -5.01 18.46 -25.79
#